data_39f8906d6d32d2e7b6ee65738beb5504
#
_entry.id   39f8906d6d32d2e7b6ee65738beb5504
#
_cell.length_a   1.000
_cell.length_b   1.000
_cell.length_c   1.000
_cell.angle_alpha   90.00
_cell.angle_beta   90.00
_cell.angle_gamma   90.00
#
_symmetry.space_group_name_H-M   'P 1'
#
loop_
_entity.id
_entity.type
_entity.pdbx_description
1 polymer ?
#
loop_
_entity_poly.entity_id
_entity_poly.type
_entity_poly.pdbx_seq_one_letter_code
_entity_poly.pdbx_strand_id
1 'polypeptide(L)'
;MLINAPQQRLFLALLPPADLQEQVTAIKQQFAEQFASRAALRSPPHITLVPPFEWPTAELAALTGSLEEFAKEQAPVAVELRGFGAFAPRVIYIHVEPSSELERLQTKAQQHMSLLLRQQATTPPPRPFVPHITVAFRDLRPAQFRAAWPLFQNRPFQGSFLASALTLLVHDGKRWQVFAEFSLSAAKG
;
A
#
# COMPACT_ATOMS: atom_id res chain seq x y z
N MET A 1 7.45 26.48 -24.70
CA MET A 1 7.36 25.02 -24.31
C MET A 1 7.82 24.93 -22.88
N LEU A 2 6.88 24.73 -21.95
CA LEU A 2 7.23 24.41 -20.56
C LEU A 2 7.73 22.96 -20.57
N ILE A 3 9.03 22.79 -20.36
CA ILE A 3 9.63 21.46 -20.15
C ILE A 3 9.05 20.98 -18.82
N ASN A 4 8.15 19.99 -18.86
CA ASN A 4 7.67 19.36 -17.63
C ASN A 4 8.90 18.82 -16.87
N ALA A 5 9.10 19.30 -15.63
CA ALA A 5 10.15 18.79 -14.76
C ALA A 5 10.00 17.28 -14.60
N PRO A 6 11.11 16.52 -14.52
CA PRO A 6 11.06 15.08 -14.31
C PRO A 6 10.22 14.73 -13.08
N GLN A 7 9.26 13.81 -13.24
CA GLN A 7 8.36 13.38 -12.17
C GLN A 7 8.72 11.96 -11.71
N GLN A 8 8.60 11.72 -10.42
CA GLN A 8 8.66 10.38 -9.83
C GLN A 8 7.26 9.95 -9.41
N ARG A 9 6.92 8.71 -9.72
CA ARG A 9 5.66 8.12 -9.27
C ARG A 9 5.88 7.41 -7.95
N LEU A 10 5.15 7.84 -6.92
CA LEU A 10 5.31 7.43 -5.53
C LEU A 10 3.98 6.99 -4.91
N PHE A 11 4.02 6.22 -3.83
CA PHE A 11 2.88 6.02 -2.93
C PHE A 11 3.34 5.76 -1.50
N LEU A 12 2.45 5.99 -0.51
CA LEU A 12 2.71 5.74 0.90
C LEU A 12 2.01 4.47 1.37
N ALA A 13 2.71 3.67 2.16
CA ALA A 13 2.21 2.40 2.66
C ALA A 13 2.79 2.02 4.03
N LEU A 14 2.17 0.98 4.62
CA LEU A 14 2.77 0.18 5.68
C LEU A 14 3.21 -1.16 5.09
N LEU A 15 4.41 -1.60 5.43
CA LEU A 15 4.93 -2.91 5.03
C LEU A 15 4.92 -3.87 6.24
N PRO A 16 4.48 -5.13 6.05
CA PRO A 16 4.66 -6.14 7.07
C PRO A 16 6.15 -6.51 7.24
N PRO A 17 6.54 -7.14 8.35
CA PRO A 17 7.90 -7.64 8.55
C PRO A 17 8.24 -8.75 7.55
N ALA A 18 9.54 -9.08 7.43
CA ALA A 18 10.09 -9.92 6.38
C ALA A 18 9.43 -11.31 6.29
N ASP A 19 9.16 -11.94 7.42
CA ASP A 19 8.52 -13.26 7.51
C ASP A 19 7.08 -13.25 6.93
N LEU A 20 6.29 -12.21 7.23
CA LEU A 20 4.97 -12.03 6.64
C LEU A 20 5.05 -11.63 5.16
N GLN A 21 6.05 -10.82 4.77
CA GLN A 21 6.27 -10.50 3.36
C GLN A 21 6.57 -11.76 2.53
N GLU A 22 7.36 -12.69 3.06
CA GLU A 22 7.65 -13.97 2.41
C GLU A 22 6.37 -14.81 2.22
N GLN A 23 5.56 -14.95 3.27
CA GLN A 23 4.28 -15.68 3.20
C GLN A 23 3.33 -15.08 2.16
N VAL A 24 3.16 -13.76 2.17
CA VAL A 24 2.31 -13.06 1.19
C VAL A 24 2.88 -13.18 -0.22
N THR A 25 4.20 -13.10 -0.38
CA THR A 25 4.86 -13.25 -1.67
C THR A 25 4.67 -14.65 -2.24
N ALA A 26 4.73 -15.70 -1.41
CA ALA A 26 4.42 -17.07 -1.83
C ALA A 26 2.98 -17.19 -2.37
N ILE A 27 2.00 -16.50 -1.75
CA ILE A 27 0.64 -16.44 -2.26
C ILE A 27 0.57 -15.72 -3.61
N LYS A 28 1.28 -14.58 -3.77
CA LYS A 28 1.35 -13.88 -5.06
C LYS A 28 1.98 -14.76 -6.16
N GLN A 29 2.98 -15.56 -5.82
CA GLN A 29 3.59 -16.54 -6.73
C GLN A 29 2.60 -17.63 -7.12
N GLN A 30 1.81 -18.15 -6.17
CA GLN A 30 0.74 -19.10 -6.44
C GLN A 30 -0.27 -18.52 -7.47
N PHE A 31 -0.66 -17.24 -7.33
CA PHE A 31 -1.52 -16.57 -8.31
C PHE A 31 -0.85 -16.44 -9.69
N ALA A 32 0.45 -16.16 -9.72
CA ALA A 32 1.21 -16.08 -10.98
C ALA A 32 1.27 -17.42 -11.73
N GLU A 33 1.44 -18.52 -11.00
CA GLU A 33 1.59 -19.87 -11.53
C GLU A 33 0.25 -20.48 -11.93
N GLN A 34 -0.76 -20.38 -11.06
CA GLN A 34 -2.04 -21.09 -11.24
C GLN A 34 -3.09 -20.27 -11.98
N PHE A 35 -3.04 -18.94 -11.90
CA PHE A 35 -4.08 -18.05 -12.43
C PHE A 35 -3.54 -16.97 -13.37
N ALA A 36 -2.28 -17.08 -13.80
CA ALA A 36 -1.61 -16.14 -14.71
C ALA A 36 -1.67 -14.66 -14.26
N SER A 37 -1.79 -14.39 -12.95
CA SER A 37 -1.80 -13.04 -12.37
C SER A 37 -0.46 -12.73 -11.73
N ARG A 38 0.37 -11.93 -12.41
CA ARG A 38 1.74 -11.59 -12.02
C ARG A 38 1.91 -10.14 -11.55
N ALA A 39 0.91 -9.29 -11.75
CA ALA A 39 1.03 -7.86 -11.49
C ALA A 39 1.31 -7.53 -10.02
N ALA A 40 0.79 -8.33 -9.08
CA ALA A 40 1.05 -8.16 -7.65
C ALA A 40 2.50 -8.40 -7.24
N LEU A 41 3.28 -9.15 -8.03
CA LEU A 41 4.71 -9.38 -7.79
C LEU A 41 5.59 -8.16 -8.12
N ARG A 42 5.02 -7.11 -8.72
CA ARG A 42 5.74 -5.88 -9.05
C ARG A 42 5.86 -4.91 -7.88
N SER A 43 5.34 -5.25 -6.72
CA SER A 43 5.48 -4.48 -5.48
C SER A 43 5.68 -5.41 -4.30
N PRO A 44 6.40 -4.99 -3.24
CA PRO A 44 6.41 -5.72 -1.98
C PRO A 44 4.98 -5.82 -1.42
N PRO A 45 4.68 -6.78 -0.53
CA PRO A 45 3.44 -6.78 0.24
C PRO A 45 3.28 -5.48 1.03
N HIS A 46 2.12 -4.83 0.93
CA HIS A 46 1.90 -3.53 1.57
C HIS A 46 0.43 -3.23 1.79
N ILE A 47 0.15 -2.37 2.77
CA ILE A 47 -1.15 -1.72 2.99
C ILE A 47 -1.03 -0.29 2.49
N THR A 48 -1.76 0.08 1.45
CA THR A 48 -1.70 1.43 0.89
C THR A 48 -2.41 2.42 1.81
N LEU A 49 -1.71 3.47 2.25
CA LEU A 49 -2.28 4.59 2.99
C LEU A 49 -2.64 5.76 2.07
N VAL A 50 -1.75 6.09 1.14
CA VAL A 50 -1.98 7.11 0.11
C VAL A 50 -1.72 6.48 -1.25
N PRO A 51 -2.71 6.48 -2.17
CA PRO A 51 -2.56 5.87 -3.49
C PRO A 51 -1.48 6.59 -4.33
N PRO A 52 -1.03 5.97 -5.44
CA PRO A 52 0.01 6.54 -6.29
C PRO A 52 -0.24 7.98 -6.74
N PHE A 53 0.79 8.81 -6.59
CA PHE A 53 0.84 10.21 -7.02
C PHE A 53 2.15 10.49 -7.75
N GLU A 54 2.19 11.58 -8.52
CA GLU A 54 3.39 12.08 -9.19
C GLU A 54 4.01 13.19 -8.34
N TRP A 55 5.36 13.26 -8.28
CA TRP A 55 6.09 14.28 -7.53
C TRP A 55 7.34 14.73 -8.29
N PRO A 56 7.67 16.05 -8.32
CA PRO A 56 8.86 16.53 -8.98
C PRO A 56 10.12 15.92 -8.37
N THR A 57 11.00 15.38 -9.21
CA THR A 57 12.23 14.74 -8.75
C THR A 57 13.13 15.72 -7.96
N ALA A 58 13.15 16.98 -8.35
CA ALA A 58 13.92 18.02 -7.66
C ALA A 58 13.42 18.34 -6.24
N GLU A 59 12.16 17.99 -5.91
CA GLU A 59 11.52 18.28 -4.63
C GLU A 59 11.42 17.04 -3.71
N LEU A 60 12.06 15.92 -4.07
CA LEU A 60 12.02 14.69 -3.26
C LEU A 60 12.59 14.88 -1.86
N ALA A 61 13.65 15.69 -1.69
CA ALA A 61 14.22 15.98 -0.38
C ALA A 61 13.23 16.74 0.53
N ALA A 62 12.46 17.66 -0.03
CA ALA A 62 11.42 18.37 0.71
C ALA A 62 10.27 17.43 1.11
N LEU A 63 9.85 16.54 0.20
CA LEU A 63 8.84 15.53 0.49
C LEU A 63 9.29 14.60 1.61
N THR A 64 10.50 14.04 1.52
CA THR A 64 11.02 13.12 2.56
C THR A 64 11.15 13.79 3.92
N GLY A 65 11.64 15.04 3.97
CA GLY A 65 11.71 15.81 5.21
C GLY A 65 10.33 16.05 5.83
N SER A 66 9.33 16.40 5.01
CA SER A 66 7.94 16.59 5.46
C SER A 66 7.32 15.29 5.98
N LEU A 67 7.59 14.15 5.33
CA LEU A 67 7.10 12.84 5.77
C LEU A 67 7.80 12.35 7.03
N GLU A 68 9.07 12.67 7.22
CA GLU A 68 9.80 12.36 8.45
C GLU A 68 9.19 13.10 9.66
N GLU A 69 8.94 14.40 9.53
CA GLU A 69 8.28 15.17 10.59
C GLU A 69 6.86 14.64 10.86
N PHE A 70 6.09 14.38 9.82
CA PHE A 70 4.76 13.77 9.96
C PHE A 70 4.82 12.44 10.73
N ALA A 71 5.76 11.54 10.38
CA ALA A 71 5.87 10.23 10.99
C ALA A 71 6.24 10.29 12.48
N LYS A 72 7.08 11.24 12.89
CA LYS A 72 7.44 11.48 14.31
C LYS A 72 6.23 11.79 15.19
N GLU A 73 5.19 12.36 14.63
CA GLU A 73 3.94 12.70 15.31
C GLU A 73 2.92 11.53 15.35
N GLN A 74 3.21 10.42 14.70
CA GLN A 74 2.32 9.27 14.65
C GLN A 74 2.86 8.12 15.52
N ALA A 75 1.96 7.45 16.26
CA ALA A 75 2.29 6.25 17.01
C ALA A 75 2.33 5.01 16.12
N PRO A 76 3.15 4.00 16.45
CA PRO A 76 3.09 2.69 15.81
C PRO A 76 1.68 2.08 15.90
N VAL A 77 1.25 1.37 14.85
CA VAL A 77 -0.10 0.81 14.73
C VAL A 77 -0.04 -0.71 14.71
N ALA A 78 -0.83 -1.35 15.59
CA ALA A 78 -1.04 -2.80 15.54
C ALA A 78 -1.92 -3.14 14.33
N VAL A 79 -1.48 -4.11 13.55
CA VAL A 79 -2.16 -4.59 12.34
C VAL A 79 -2.45 -6.07 12.49
N GLU A 80 -3.69 -6.47 12.23
CA GLU A 80 -4.13 -7.85 12.19
C GLU A 80 -4.58 -8.23 10.79
N LEU A 81 -4.14 -9.41 10.32
CA LEU A 81 -4.48 -9.99 9.02
C LEU A 81 -5.37 -11.21 9.24
N ARG A 82 -6.50 -11.30 8.52
CA ARG A 82 -7.42 -12.43 8.68
C ARG A 82 -8.10 -12.82 7.37
N GLY A 83 -7.72 -13.98 6.84
CA GLY A 83 -8.35 -14.54 5.65
C GLY A 83 -8.18 -13.69 4.40
N PHE A 84 -9.09 -13.88 3.46
CA PHE A 84 -9.04 -13.21 2.15
C PHE A 84 -10.33 -12.44 1.89
N GLY A 85 -10.20 -11.38 1.10
CA GLY A 85 -11.30 -10.62 0.57
C GLY A 85 -11.14 -10.39 -0.93
N ALA A 86 -12.18 -9.83 -1.56
CA ALA A 86 -12.12 -9.54 -2.99
C ALA A 86 -12.84 -8.24 -3.35
N PHE A 87 -12.29 -7.52 -4.32
CA PHE A 87 -13.02 -6.54 -5.11
C PHE A 87 -13.35 -7.19 -6.46
N ALA A 88 -14.46 -7.93 -6.47
CA ALA A 88 -14.87 -8.72 -7.62
C ALA A 88 -15.10 -7.85 -8.87
N PRO A 89 -14.78 -8.35 -10.07
CA PRO A 89 -14.21 -9.65 -10.39
C PRO A 89 -12.70 -9.58 -10.73
N ARG A 90 -11.93 -8.69 -10.11
CA ARG A 90 -10.56 -8.37 -10.59
C ARG A 90 -9.48 -8.30 -9.52
N VAL A 91 -9.84 -8.31 -8.23
CA VAL A 91 -8.86 -8.16 -7.14
C VAL A 91 -9.13 -9.20 -6.07
N ILE A 92 -8.08 -9.91 -5.64
CA ILE A 92 -8.08 -10.74 -4.43
C ILE A 92 -6.97 -10.20 -3.51
N TYR A 93 -7.28 -10.12 -2.23
CA TYR A 93 -6.39 -9.55 -1.23
C TYR A 93 -6.46 -10.32 0.10
N ILE A 94 -5.43 -10.18 0.92
CA ILE A 94 -5.48 -10.56 2.34
C ILE A 94 -6.21 -9.45 3.08
N HIS A 95 -7.23 -9.84 3.85
CA HIS A 95 -8.01 -8.89 4.64
C HIS A 95 -7.18 -8.37 5.82
N VAL A 96 -7.23 -7.07 6.01
CA VAL A 96 -6.66 -6.38 7.18
C VAL A 96 -7.84 -5.98 8.06
N GLU A 97 -7.83 -6.42 9.32
CA GLU A 97 -8.88 -6.05 10.26
C GLU A 97 -8.85 -4.53 10.49
N PRO A 98 -9.98 -3.83 10.28
CA PRO A 98 -10.05 -2.40 10.53
C PRO A 98 -9.80 -2.08 12.01
N SER A 99 -9.02 -1.04 12.27
CA SER A 99 -8.84 -0.49 13.61
C SER A 99 -8.90 1.03 13.58
N SER A 100 -9.36 1.64 14.67
CA SER A 100 -9.45 3.09 14.77
C SER A 100 -8.07 3.78 14.63
N GLU A 101 -7.01 3.10 15.06
CA GLU A 101 -5.63 3.57 14.95
C GLU A 101 -5.17 3.59 13.49
N LEU A 102 -5.43 2.50 12.75
CA LEU A 102 -5.08 2.40 11.33
C LEU A 102 -5.88 3.41 10.49
N GLU A 103 -7.16 3.55 10.74
CA GLU A 103 -8.01 4.53 10.06
C GLU A 103 -7.58 5.97 10.33
N ARG A 104 -7.21 6.30 11.59
CA ARG A 104 -6.66 7.60 11.95
C ARG A 104 -5.34 7.89 11.24
N LEU A 105 -4.42 6.93 11.24
CA LEU A 105 -3.14 7.08 10.55
C LEU A 105 -3.36 7.33 9.06
N GLN A 106 -4.23 6.55 8.41
CA GLN A 106 -4.55 6.70 7.00
C GLN A 106 -5.17 8.08 6.71
N THR A 107 -6.14 8.50 7.52
CA THR A 107 -6.81 9.80 7.37
C THR A 107 -5.81 10.96 7.48
N LYS A 108 -4.94 10.93 8.51
CA LYS A 108 -3.90 11.94 8.70
C LYS A 108 -2.88 11.95 7.55
N ALA A 109 -2.45 10.76 7.08
CA ALA A 109 -1.54 10.66 5.94
C ALA A 109 -2.17 11.24 4.66
N GLN A 110 -3.44 10.95 4.41
CA GLN A 110 -4.19 11.52 3.28
C GLN A 110 -4.31 13.04 3.40
N GLN A 111 -4.63 13.57 4.58
CA GLN A 111 -4.73 15.00 4.82
C GLN A 111 -3.39 15.70 4.61
N HIS A 112 -2.32 15.16 5.18
CA HIS A 112 -0.96 15.68 5.03
C HIS A 112 -0.55 15.74 3.56
N MET A 113 -0.70 14.64 2.83
CA MET A 113 -0.38 14.58 1.40
C MET A 113 -1.31 15.46 0.56
N SER A 114 -2.59 15.60 0.92
CA SER A 114 -3.50 16.50 0.21
C SER A 114 -3.07 17.97 0.31
N LEU A 115 -2.53 18.40 1.45
CA LEU A 115 -1.98 19.76 1.61
C LEU A 115 -0.78 19.97 0.70
N LEU A 116 0.14 19.01 0.62
CA LEU A 116 1.32 19.07 -0.24
C LEU A 116 0.94 19.02 -1.73
N LEU A 117 0.01 18.13 -2.11
CA LEU A 117 -0.42 17.95 -3.51
C LEU A 117 -1.34 19.07 -4.03
N ARG A 118 -2.10 19.78 -3.16
CA ARG A 118 -2.91 20.95 -3.58
C ARG A 118 -2.08 22.08 -4.18
N GLN A 119 -0.80 22.10 -3.91
CA GLN A 119 0.13 23.01 -4.59
C GLN A 119 0.44 22.56 -6.03
N GLN A 120 0.03 21.35 -6.45
CA GLN A 120 0.43 20.74 -7.72
C GLN A 120 -0.69 20.22 -8.65
N ALA A 121 -1.96 20.21 -8.28
CA ALA A 121 -3.18 19.91 -9.06
C ALA A 121 -4.08 18.76 -8.51
N THR A 122 -5.34 18.82 -8.94
CA THR A 122 -6.51 17.88 -8.79
C THR A 122 -6.31 16.57 -8.01
N THR A 123 -6.72 16.59 -6.76
CA THR A 123 -6.87 15.37 -5.94
C THR A 123 -8.19 14.66 -6.29
N PRO A 124 -8.18 13.36 -6.61
CA PRO A 124 -9.43 12.61 -6.78
C PRO A 124 -10.22 12.57 -5.46
N PRO A 125 -11.57 12.47 -5.54
CA PRO A 125 -12.40 12.43 -4.35
C PRO A 125 -12.01 11.26 -3.43
N PRO A 126 -12.07 11.43 -2.10
CA PRO A 126 -11.72 10.39 -1.15
C PRO A 126 -12.64 9.18 -1.33
N ARG A 127 -12.04 7.99 -1.45
CA ARG A 127 -12.76 6.72 -1.44
C ARG A 127 -12.74 6.16 -0.01
N PRO A 128 -13.76 5.37 0.38
CA PRO A 128 -13.73 4.67 1.65
C PRO A 128 -12.42 3.86 1.79
N PHE A 129 -11.78 3.97 2.93
CA PHE A 129 -10.59 3.19 3.22
C PHE A 129 -10.98 1.76 3.56
N VAL A 130 -10.53 0.82 2.76
CA VAL A 130 -10.65 -0.61 3.01
C VAL A 130 -9.23 -1.15 3.10
N PRO A 131 -8.67 -1.33 4.30
CA PRO A 131 -7.31 -1.80 4.46
C PRO A 131 -7.15 -3.24 3.93
N HIS A 132 -6.12 -3.47 3.12
CA HIS A 132 -5.90 -4.78 2.50
C HIS A 132 -4.47 -4.91 1.97
N ILE A 133 -4.00 -6.17 1.81
CA ILE A 133 -2.76 -6.48 1.10
C ILE A 133 -3.11 -7.23 -0.18
N THR A 134 -2.94 -6.60 -1.32
CA THR A 134 -3.29 -7.17 -2.63
C THR A 134 -2.38 -8.36 -2.98
N VAL A 135 -2.98 -9.49 -3.37
CA VAL A 135 -2.25 -10.69 -3.84
C VAL A 135 -2.48 -10.98 -5.32
N ALA A 136 -3.59 -10.49 -5.91
CA ALA A 136 -3.85 -10.58 -7.34
C ALA A 136 -4.69 -9.38 -7.82
N PHE A 137 -4.30 -8.74 -8.92
CA PHE A 137 -5.04 -7.60 -9.50
C PHE A 137 -4.55 -7.30 -10.92
N ARG A 138 -5.20 -6.37 -11.61
CA ARG A 138 -4.91 -5.87 -12.98
C ARG A 138 -4.97 -6.95 -14.06
N ASP A 139 -4.05 -7.90 -14.06
CA ASP A 139 -3.96 -9.01 -15.01
C ASP A 139 -4.78 -10.25 -14.57
N LEU A 140 -5.41 -10.21 -13.40
CA LEU A 140 -6.40 -11.22 -12.99
C LEU A 140 -7.68 -11.02 -13.80
N ARG A 141 -7.86 -11.86 -14.83
CA ARG A 141 -9.05 -11.81 -15.69
C ARG A 141 -10.27 -12.38 -14.95
N PRO A 142 -11.52 -11.97 -15.31
CA PRO A 142 -12.72 -12.47 -14.64
C PRO A 142 -12.87 -13.98 -14.64
N ALA A 143 -12.38 -14.68 -15.66
CA ALA A 143 -12.40 -16.16 -15.70
C ALA A 143 -11.46 -16.76 -14.64
N GLN A 144 -10.24 -16.24 -14.51
CA GLN A 144 -9.28 -16.66 -13.49
C GLN A 144 -9.76 -16.28 -12.08
N PHE A 145 -10.39 -15.11 -11.93
CA PHE A 145 -11.02 -14.73 -10.66
C PHE A 145 -12.07 -15.76 -10.23
N ARG A 146 -13.00 -16.14 -11.13
CA ARG A 146 -14.02 -17.16 -10.82
C ARG A 146 -13.44 -18.53 -10.50
N ALA A 147 -12.29 -18.88 -11.07
CA ALA A 147 -11.59 -20.13 -10.74
C ALA A 147 -10.85 -20.04 -9.40
N ALA A 148 -10.23 -18.90 -9.10
CA ALA A 148 -9.43 -18.70 -7.89
C ALA A 148 -10.28 -18.47 -6.63
N TRP A 149 -11.29 -17.60 -6.72
CA TRP A 149 -12.01 -17.11 -5.55
C TRP A 149 -12.60 -18.23 -4.65
N PRO A 150 -13.25 -19.29 -5.17
CA PRO A 150 -13.74 -20.38 -4.33
C PRO A 150 -12.65 -21.09 -3.52
N LEU A 151 -11.39 -21.06 -3.97
CA LEU A 151 -10.26 -21.69 -3.28
C LEU A 151 -9.70 -20.79 -2.17
N PHE A 152 -9.92 -19.48 -2.25
CA PHE A 152 -9.36 -18.50 -1.32
C PHE A 152 -10.38 -17.94 -0.33
N GLN A 153 -11.66 -17.81 -0.71
CA GLN A 153 -12.68 -17.14 0.12
C GLN A 153 -12.81 -17.68 1.55
N ASN A 154 -12.59 -18.99 1.74
CA ASN A 154 -12.65 -19.66 3.05
C ASN A 154 -11.27 -20.17 3.50
N ARG A 155 -10.20 -19.87 2.77
CA ARG A 155 -8.86 -20.30 3.14
C ARG A 155 -8.41 -19.51 4.37
N PRO A 156 -7.94 -20.17 5.43
CA PRO A 156 -7.42 -19.48 6.59
C PRO A 156 -6.11 -18.74 6.24
N PHE A 157 -5.99 -17.54 6.74
CA PHE A 157 -4.76 -16.77 6.81
C PHE A 157 -4.81 -15.94 8.09
N GLN A 158 -3.73 -15.94 8.85
CA GLN A 158 -3.61 -15.14 10.08
C GLN A 158 -2.21 -14.59 10.17
N GLY A 159 -2.11 -13.36 10.61
CA GLY A 159 -0.85 -12.67 10.88
C GLY A 159 -1.11 -11.41 11.68
N SER A 160 -0.13 -10.99 12.43
CA SER A 160 -0.17 -9.71 13.14
C SER A 160 1.21 -9.10 13.18
N PHE A 161 1.28 -7.77 13.18
CA PHE A 161 2.53 -7.05 13.33
C PHE A 161 2.28 -5.64 13.86
N LEU A 162 3.32 -5.05 14.42
CA LEU A 162 3.34 -3.64 14.77
C LEU A 162 3.95 -2.87 13.59
N ALA A 163 3.14 -2.08 12.90
CA ALA A 163 3.64 -1.16 11.89
C ALA A 163 4.35 0.01 12.59
N SER A 164 5.67 -0.01 12.58
CA SER A 164 6.53 0.98 13.24
C SER A 164 7.16 1.98 12.27
N ALA A 165 6.89 1.86 10.98
CA ALA A 165 7.39 2.78 9.97
C ALA A 165 6.34 3.05 8.88
N LEU A 166 6.34 4.28 8.39
CA LEU A 166 5.69 4.69 7.16
C LEU A 166 6.69 4.51 6.02
N THR A 167 6.29 3.85 4.95
CA THR A 167 7.17 3.55 3.81
C THR A 167 6.73 4.34 2.58
N LEU A 168 7.66 5.09 1.99
CA LEU A 168 7.51 5.71 0.68
C LEU A 168 8.07 4.77 -0.38
N LEU A 169 7.24 4.38 -1.35
CA LEU A 169 7.66 3.54 -2.46
C LEU A 169 7.73 4.36 -3.74
N VAL A 170 8.71 4.03 -4.59
CA VAL A 170 8.92 4.65 -5.91
C VAL A 170 8.78 3.61 -7.01
N HIS A 171 8.22 4.02 -8.15
CA HIS A 171 8.12 3.18 -9.35
C HIS A 171 9.32 3.43 -10.28
N ASP A 172 10.14 2.39 -10.52
CA ASP A 172 11.34 2.45 -11.36
C ASP A 172 11.07 2.26 -12.88
N GLY A 173 9.79 2.32 -13.29
CA GLY A 173 9.34 2.01 -14.64
C GLY A 173 8.89 0.56 -14.82
N LYS A 174 9.29 -0.38 -13.94
CA LYS A 174 8.95 -1.80 -14.01
C LYS A 174 8.26 -2.31 -12.74
N ARG A 175 8.73 -1.89 -11.59
CA ARG A 175 8.25 -2.33 -10.26
C ARG A 175 8.31 -1.20 -9.24
N TRP A 176 7.65 -1.44 -8.12
CA TRP A 176 7.70 -0.58 -6.95
C TRP A 176 8.82 -1.04 -6.01
N GLN A 177 9.63 -0.10 -5.57
CA GLN A 177 10.74 -0.33 -4.63
C GLN A 177 10.60 0.61 -3.44
N VAL A 178 11.11 0.19 -2.29
CA VAL A 178 11.22 1.06 -1.11
C VAL A 178 12.20 2.18 -1.45
N PHE A 179 11.73 3.42 -1.32
CA PHE A 179 12.53 4.62 -1.49
C PHE A 179 13.04 5.15 -0.14
N ALA A 180 12.15 5.24 0.85
CA ALA A 180 12.48 5.69 2.19
C ALA A 180 11.49 5.13 3.22
N GLU A 181 11.96 4.99 4.47
CA GLU A 181 11.15 4.59 5.62
C GLU A 181 11.29 5.62 6.72
N PHE A 182 10.17 5.95 7.38
CA PHE A 182 10.08 6.97 8.41
C PHE A 182 9.49 6.36 9.67
N SER A 183 10.23 6.38 10.78
CA SER A 183 9.81 5.77 12.05
C SER A 183 8.59 6.49 12.63
N LEU A 184 7.58 5.71 12.97
CA LEU A 184 6.43 6.17 13.76
C LEU A 184 6.83 6.15 15.23
N SER A 185 7.02 7.33 15.84
CA SER A 185 7.68 7.43 17.15
C SER A 185 6.91 8.20 18.22
N ALA A 186 5.71 8.71 17.91
CA ALA A 186 4.88 9.32 18.95
C ALA A 186 4.52 8.30 20.03
N ALA A 187 4.53 8.73 21.30
CA ALA A 187 4.01 7.91 22.39
C ALA A 187 2.50 7.67 22.16
N LYS A 188 2.05 6.44 22.49
CA LYS A 188 0.61 6.17 22.53
C LYS A 188 0.01 7.05 23.65
N GLY A 189 -0.82 8.00 23.25
CA GLY A 189 -1.62 8.80 24.18
C GLY A 189 -2.77 7.98 24.77
#